data_55a1a9fbc3f51522945f34fc87c6f2fc
#
_entry.id   55a1a9fbc3f51522945f34fc87c6f2fc
#
_cell.length_a   1.000
_cell.length_b   1.000
_cell.length_c   1.000
_cell.angle_alpha   90.00
_cell.angle_beta   90.00
_cell.angle_gamma   90.00
#
_symmetry.space_group_name_H-M   'P 1'
#
loop_
_entity.id
_entity.type
_entity.pdbx_description
1 polymer ?
#
loop_
_entity_poly.entity_id
_entity_poly.type
_entity_poly.pdbx_seq_one_letter_code
_entity_poly.pdbx_strand_id
1 'polypeptide(L)' 'MGASQDILFEKWHEIKGRVRQRWGKLTSDDLARLNGKTEELVGLLQQRYGYGKAQAEIEITHWLSDLDQPTSKS' A
#
# COMPACT_ATOMS: atom_id res chain seq x y z
N MET A 1 6.39 17.58 1.82
CA MET A 1 6.70 16.67 2.49
C MET A 1 6.17 15.39 2.15
N GLY A 2 6.43 14.57 1.49
CA GLY A 2 6.01 13.27 1.16
C GLY A 2 5.35 12.52 2.30
N ALA A 3 4.37 13.13 2.88
CA ALA A 3 3.75 12.57 4.07
C ALA A 3 3.22 11.17 3.87
N SER A 4 2.59 10.90 2.72
CA SER A 4 2.04 9.58 2.48
C SER A 4 3.12 8.51 2.46
N GLN A 5 4.22 8.81 1.83
CA GLN A 5 5.31 7.87 1.76
C GLN A 5 5.94 7.66 3.12
N ASP A 6 6.05 8.73 3.88
CA ASP A 6 6.62 8.63 5.21
C ASP A 6 5.76 7.75 6.09
N ILE A 7 4.45 7.92 6.01
CA ILE A 7 3.54 7.12 6.82
C ILE A 7 3.68 5.65 6.47
N LEU A 8 3.73 5.35 5.19
CA LEU A 8 3.85 3.96 4.76
C LEU A 8 5.14 3.35 5.28
N PHE A 9 6.23 4.08 5.18
CA PHE A 9 7.51 3.57 5.61
C PHE A 9 7.59 3.42 7.12
N GLU A 10 7.17 4.44 7.84
CA GLU A 10 7.30 4.44 9.28
C GLU A 10 6.40 3.42 9.95
N LYS A 11 5.22 3.21 9.39
CA LYS A 11 4.28 2.30 10.01
C LYS A 11 4.17 0.98 9.26
N TRP A 12 5.21 0.65 8.52
CA TRP A 12 5.15 -0.53 7.69
C TRP A 12 4.80 -1.79 8.48
N HIS A 13 5.33 -1.92 9.66
CA HIS A 13 5.04 -3.09 10.49
C HIS A 13 3.54 -3.24 10.74
N GLU A 14 2.90 -2.12 11.03
CA GLU A 14 1.47 -2.15 11.32
C GLU A 14 0.65 -2.25 10.05
N ILE A 15 1.12 -1.58 9.01
CA ILE A 15 0.36 -1.48 7.79
C ILE A 15 0.45 -2.73 6.95
N LYS A 16 1.54 -3.45 7.08
CA LYS A 16 1.80 -4.62 6.27
C LYS A 16 0.63 -5.61 6.22
N GLY A 17 0.06 -5.88 7.37
CA GLY A 17 -1.08 -6.79 7.42
C GLY A 17 -2.28 -6.24 6.69
N ARG A 18 -2.48 -4.94 6.74
CA ARG A 18 -3.61 -4.31 6.06
C ARG A 18 -3.41 -4.29 4.56
N VAL A 19 -2.17 -4.17 4.13
CA VAL A 19 -1.87 -4.26 2.70
C VAL A 19 -2.34 -5.62 2.18
N ARG A 20 -2.05 -6.64 2.94
CA ARG A 20 -2.42 -7.98 2.54
C ARG A 20 -3.93 -8.18 2.53
N GLN A 21 -4.61 -7.55 3.46
CA GLN A 21 -6.07 -7.61 3.49
C GLN A 21 -6.67 -6.89 2.29
N ARG A 22 -6.09 -5.76 1.93
CA ARG A 22 -6.60 -4.97 0.83
C ARG A 22 -6.31 -5.64 -0.51
N TRP A 23 -5.13 -6.19 -0.64
CA TRP A 23 -4.71 -6.82 -1.88
C TRP A 23 -4.35 -8.27 -1.59
N GLY A 24 -5.34 -9.12 -1.63
CA GLY A 24 -5.19 -10.52 -1.23
C GLY A 24 -4.26 -11.32 -2.10
N LYS A 25 -3.97 -10.86 -3.31
CA LYS A 25 -3.05 -11.58 -4.17
C LYS A 25 -1.60 -11.42 -3.74
N LEU A 26 -1.32 -10.48 -2.87
CA LEU A 26 0.04 -10.31 -2.39
C LEU A 26 0.31 -11.36 -1.33
N THR A 27 1.45 -12.01 -1.44
CA THR A 27 1.82 -13.04 -0.48
C THR A 27 2.66 -12.45 0.64
N SER A 28 2.81 -13.22 1.72
CA SER A 28 3.67 -12.80 2.80
C SER A 28 5.09 -12.58 2.29
N ASP A 29 5.51 -13.40 1.35
CA ASP A 29 6.84 -13.28 0.78
C ASP A 29 7.00 -11.99 0.02
N ASP A 30 5.96 -11.62 -0.73
CA ASP A 30 5.97 -10.34 -1.45
C ASP A 30 6.15 -9.20 -0.47
N LEU A 31 5.40 -9.22 0.61
CA LEU A 31 5.45 -8.14 1.57
C LEU A 31 6.78 -8.11 2.32
N ALA A 32 7.37 -9.27 2.52
CA ALA A 32 8.66 -9.32 3.20
C ALA A 32 9.74 -8.64 2.39
N ARG A 33 9.58 -8.61 1.08
CA ARG A 33 10.55 -7.96 0.21
C ARG A 33 10.37 -6.47 0.13
N LEU A 34 9.20 -6.00 0.48
CA LEU A 34 8.94 -4.56 0.47
C LEU A 34 9.58 -3.93 1.69
N ASN A 35 10.06 -2.73 1.49
CA ASN A 35 10.63 -1.95 2.60
C ASN A 35 9.72 -0.80 2.96
N GLY A 36 8.46 -0.90 2.63
CA GLY A 36 7.52 0.16 2.93
C GLY A 36 7.56 1.31 1.96
N LYS A 37 8.20 1.12 0.83
CA LYS A 37 8.29 2.17 -0.18
C LYS A 37 7.12 2.06 -1.14
N THR A 38 6.49 3.18 -1.40
CA THR A 38 5.34 3.21 -2.29
C THR A 38 5.68 2.71 -3.67
N GLU A 39 6.84 3.06 -4.17
CA GLU A 39 7.23 2.64 -5.51
C GLU A 39 7.28 1.13 -5.64
N GLU A 40 7.76 0.48 -4.61
CA GLU A 40 7.85 -0.98 -4.65
C GLU A 40 6.47 -1.61 -4.62
N LEU A 41 5.57 -1.02 -3.85
CA LEU A 41 4.21 -1.51 -3.81
C LEU A 41 3.52 -1.30 -5.16
N VAL A 42 3.77 -0.17 -5.80
CA VAL A 42 3.23 0.08 -7.13
C VAL A 42 3.67 -1.03 -8.09
N GLY A 43 4.97 -1.32 -8.10
CA GLY A 43 5.48 -2.36 -8.98
C GLY A 43 4.87 -3.72 -8.71
N LEU A 44 4.66 -4.01 -7.44
CA LEU A 44 4.09 -5.29 -7.07
C LEU A 44 2.63 -5.40 -7.53
N LEU A 45 1.88 -4.33 -7.37
CA LEU A 45 0.49 -4.33 -7.83
C LEU A 45 0.40 -4.47 -9.34
N GLN A 46 1.35 -3.87 -10.05
CA GLN A 46 1.39 -4.03 -11.49
C GLN A 46 1.61 -5.48 -11.87
N GLN A 47 2.47 -6.16 -11.15
CA GLN A 47 2.77 -7.56 -11.46
C GLN A 47 1.62 -8.49 -11.09
N ARG A 48 1.05 -8.29 -9.92
CA ARG A 48 0.06 -9.23 -9.41
C ARG A 48 -1.34 -8.99 -9.95
N TYR A 49 -1.66 -7.73 -10.22
CA TYR A 49 -3.02 -7.38 -10.64
C TYR A 49 -3.07 -6.90 -12.09
N GLY A 50 -1.94 -6.64 -12.69
CA GLY A 50 -1.94 -6.13 -14.05
C GLY A 50 -2.34 -4.68 -14.15
N TYR A 51 -2.26 -3.93 -13.07
CA TYR A 51 -2.58 -2.52 -13.10
C TYR A 51 -1.55 -1.76 -13.92
N GLY A 52 -1.99 -0.65 -14.51
CA GLY A 52 -1.03 0.31 -15.03
C GLY A 52 -0.46 1.07 -13.84
N LYS A 53 0.62 1.79 -14.09
CA LYS A 53 1.28 2.53 -13.01
C LYS A 53 0.34 3.54 -12.36
N ALA A 54 -0.39 4.29 -13.19
CA ALA A 54 -1.30 5.31 -12.66
C ALA A 54 -2.40 4.67 -11.81
N GLN A 55 -2.93 3.55 -12.28
CA GLN A 55 -3.98 2.86 -11.56
C GLN A 55 -3.47 2.38 -10.21
N ALA A 56 -2.28 1.80 -10.18
CA ALA A 56 -1.71 1.32 -8.93
C ALA A 56 -1.51 2.47 -7.95
N GLU A 57 -1.03 3.59 -8.45
CA GLU A 57 -0.80 4.75 -7.59
C GLU A 57 -2.11 5.27 -7.02
N ILE A 58 -3.15 5.29 -7.83
CA ILE A 58 -4.45 5.75 -7.37
C ILE A 58 -4.99 4.83 -6.27
N GLU A 59 -4.86 3.53 -6.49
CA GLU A 59 -5.34 2.57 -5.51
C GLU A 59 -4.63 2.75 -4.17
N ILE A 60 -3.32 2.94 -4.22
CA ILE A 60 -2.55 3.12 -3.01
C ILE A 60 -2.91 4.42 -2.32
N THR A 61 -3.06 5.48 -3.08
CA THR A 61 -3.40 6.78 -2.51
C THR A 61 -4.74 6.74 -1.80
N HIS A 62 -5.74 6.13 -2.42
CA HIS A 62 -7.05 6.01 -1.80
C HIS A 62 -6.98 5.19 -0.53
N TRP A 63 -6.23 4.11 -0.58
CA TRP A 63 -6.11 3.24 0.58
C TRP A 63 -5.42 3.95 1.75
N LEU A 64 -4.36 4.69 1.46
CA LEU A 64 -3.67 5.45 2.50
C LEU A 64 -4.56 6.52 3.10
N SER A 65 -5.38 7.12 2.27
CA SER A 65 -6.29 8.13 2.73
C SER A 65 -7.30 7.55 3.73
N ASP A 66 -7.77 6.35 3.44
CA ASP A 66 -8.67 5.66 4.34
C ASP A 66 -8.02 5.35 5.68
N LEU A 67 -6.77 4.93 5.64
CA LEU A 67 -6.04 4.64 6.87
C LEU A 67 -5.85 5.89 7.70
N ASP A 68 -5.66 7.00 7.04
CA ASP A 68 -5.38 8.25 7.71
C ASP A 68 -6.61 8.85 8.35
N GLN A 69 -7.78 8.37 7.97
CA GLN A 69 -9.03 8.88 8.49
C GLN A 69 -9.79 7.78 9.19
N PRO A 70 -9.37 7.46 10.38
CA PRO A 70 -9.94 6.31 11.09
C PRO A 70 -11.42 6.45 11.37
N THR A 71 -11.92 7.65 11.49
CA THR A 71 -13.29 7.82 11.83
C THR A 71 -14.20 7.91 10.66
N SER A 72 -13.65 7.79 9.54
CA SER A 72 -14.49 7.98 8.43
C SER A 72 -15.76 7.25 8.54
N LYS A 73 -16.03 6.80 8.87
CA LYS A 73 -17.19 6.41 8.72
C LYS A 73 -17.97 6.71 9.26
N SER A 74 -17.80 7.02 9.52
CA SER A 74 -18.68 7.44 10.07
C SER A 74 -19.47 7.00 10.02
#